data_4358dcb47e2267bc74c09e113f10f434
#
_entry.id   4358dcb47e2267bc74c09e113f10f434
#
_cell.length_a   1.000
_cell.length_b   1.000
_cell.length_c   1.000
_cell.angle_alpha   90.00
_cell.angle_beta   90.00
_cell.angle_gamma   90.00
#
_symmetry.space_group_name_H-M   'P 1'
#
loop_
_entity.id
_entity.type
_entity.pdbx_description
1 polymer ?
#
loop_
_entity_poly.entity_id
_entity_poly.type
_entity_poly.pdbx_seq_one_letter_code
_entity_poly.pdbx_strand_id
1 'polypeptide(L)'
;MQASAYFPLRPASASLLAALALAGCGGGSAVLHGPVTSIETAPKSTACPAEIPAGVSCWAGQDSKGAYYLIAKPAQWNGTLVLHAHGGPDLAAPTADRAAEDLVRWSIMVRAGYAWAGSTYRQGGVEVRAAAEDTERLRGIFRQHVAKPQRTILHGQSWGAGVAAKGAEMFNEQTVGERPYDGVLLTSGVLGGGTHAYDFRTDLRVVYQYLCGNHPRPNEPQYALNLGLPADAKMRQADVALRVNECLALDKPAAQRTAAQQAKIDTITKVIKIPESAIQSHMNWGTMHFQDISAKRTGGASPFGNEGAVYAGSADDAALNAGVLRYRADPAAYRKFADDTDPVGKIGVPVLSAKWISDPTAFVELDARFRAVMQQGGSGDRLVQTFTRQGTHSYISDATYPTLMTALMQWVEAGVKPTAAGIAAACVGNEAKFGVGCSFDAAYVPAALGARVPERQRPSLQ
;
A
#
# COMPACT_ATOMS: atom_id res chain seq x y z
N MET A 1 -26.70 4.45 -96.85
CA MET A 1 -26.19 3.05 -96.73
C MET A 1 -25.02 3.05 -95.78
N GLN A 2 -25.05 2.19 -94.82
CA GLN A 2 -24.04 1.91 -93.76
C GLN A 2 -23.73 3.02 -92.76
N ALA A 3 -24.34 2.85 -91.60
CA ALA A 3 -24.06 3.55 -90.38
C ALA A 3 -22.89 2.86 -89.64
N SER A 4 -21.93 3.64 -89.25
CA SER A 4 -20.87 3.18 -88.39
C SER A 4 -21.09 3.79 -87.00
N ALA A 5 -21.28 2.91 -86.01
CA ALA A 5 -21.57 3.31 -84.63
C ALA A 5 -20.28 3.61 -83.86
N TYR A 6 -20.18 4.81 -83.29
CA TYR A 6 -19.20 5.14 -82.31
C TYR A 6 -19.78 5.02 -80.90
N PHE A 7 -19.13 4.21 -80.06
CA PHE A 7 -19.39 4.17 -78.61
C PHE A 7 -18.52 5.19 -77.90
N PRO A 8 -19.06 6.05 -77.00
CA PRO A 8 -18.24 6.86 -76.10
C PRO A 8 -17.99 6.11 -74.83
N LEU A 9 -16.72 6.13 -74.42
CA LEU A 9 -16.22 5.71 -73.13
C LEU A 9 -16.76 6.66 -72.02
N ARG A 10 -17.38 6.07 -71.00
CA ARG A 10 -17.81 6.77 -69.76
C ARG A 10 -16.59 6.94 -68.83
N PRO A 11 -16.41 8.09 -68.17
CA PRO A 11 -15.40 8.26 -67.13
C PRO A 11 -15.89 7.61 -65.82
N ALA A 12 -14.99 6.86 -65.17
CA ALA A 12 -15.21 6.29 -63.86
C ALA A 12 -15.23 7.40 -62.78
N SER A 13 -16.34 7.49 -62.07
CA SER A 13 -16.46 8.39 -60.89
C SER A 13 -15.72 7.77 -59.74
N ALA A 14 -14.62 8.38 -59.29
CA ALA A 14 -13.93 8.07 -58.07
C ALA A 14 -14.74 8.65 -56.90
N SER A 15 -15.40 7.81 -56.13
CA SER A 15 -16.06 8.18 -54.89
C SER A 15 -14.98 8.38 -53.79
N LEU A 16 -14.75 9.61 -53.41
CA LEU A 16 -13.95 9.97 -52.22
C LEU A 16 -14.78 9.65 -50.97
N LEU A 17 -14.45 8.56 -50.28
CA LEU A 17 -14.91 8.31 -48.93
C LEU A 17 -14.14 9.27 -47.98
N ALA A 18 -14.80 10.31 -47.51
CA ALA A 18 -14.33 11.12 -46.42
C ALA A 18 -14.51 10.35 -45.12
N ALA A 19 -13.39 9.82 -44.56
CA ALA A 19 -13.36 9.27 -43.21
C ALA A 19 -13.40 10.44 -42.22
N LEU A 20 -14.54 10.65 -41.58
CA LEU A 20 -14.63 11.48 -40.37
C LEU A 20 -13.84 10.80 -39.25
N ALA A 21 -12.68 11.33 -38.95
CA ALA A 21 -11.97 11.02 -37.71
C ALA A 21 -12.72 11.71 -36.56
N LEU A 22 -13.53 10.96 -35.83
CA LEU A 22 -14.00 11.35 -34.51
C LEU A 22 -12.78 11.35 -33.58
N ALA A 23 -12.24 12.54 -33.29
CA ALA A 23 -11.33 12.75 -32.20
C ALA A 23 -12.09 12.53 -30.88
N GLY A 24 -12.07 11.32 -30.37
CA GLY A 24 -12.50 10.99 -29.02
C GLY A 24 -11.52 11.56 -28.01
N CYS A 25 -11.96 12.55 -27.24
CA CYS A 25 -11.22 13.11 -26.12
C CYS A 25 -10.96 12.05 -25.04
N GLY A 26 -9.69 11.97 -24.61
CA GLY A 26 -9.32 11.77 -23.24
C GLY A 26 -9.64 10.44 -22.56
N GLY A 27 -9.05 9.35 -23.03
CA GLY A 27 -8.77 8.20 -22.16
C GLY A 27 -7.29 8.24 -21.82
N GLY A 28 -6.92 8.47 -20.57
CA GLY A 28 -5.57 8.22 -20.11
C GLY A 28 -5.19 6.80 -20.51
N SER A 29 -4.13 6.66 -21.30
CA SER A 29 -3.62 5.36 -21.72
C SER A 29 -3.18 4.61 -20.47
N ALA A 30 -4.02 3.70 -19.98
CA ALA A 30 -3.57 2.69 -19.05
C ALA A 30 -2.42 1.96 -19.76
N VAL A 31 -1.21 2.09 -19.23
CA VAL A 31 -0.07 1.29 -19.69
C VAL A 31 -0.46 -0.16 -19.45
N LEU A 32 -0.79 -0.87 -20.50
CA LEU A 32 -1.06 -2.30 -20.44
C LEU A 32 0.27 -2.98 -20.07
N HIS A 33 0.37 -3.42 -18.82
CA HIS A 33 1.47 -4.26 -18.40
C HIS A 33 1.24 -5.64 -19.04
N GLY A 34 2.11 -6.03 -19.96
CA GLY A 34 2.10 -7.38 -20.50
C GLY A 34 2.40 -8.41 -19.40
N PRO A 35 2.12 -9.70 -19.65
CA PRO A 35 2.48 -10.76 -18.70
C PRO A 35 3.98 -10.69 -18.38
N VAL A 36 4.35 -10.94 -17.13
CA VAL A 36 5.77 -11.07 -16.74
C VAL A 36 6.29 -12.38 -17.33
N THR A 37 6.86 -12.31 -18.54
CA THR A 37 7.27 -13.47 -19.35
C THR A 37 8.75 -13.81 -19.23
N SER A 38 9.46 -13.27 -18.21
CA SER A 38 10.87 -13.58 -18.01
C SER A 38 11.08 -15.07 -17.71
N ILE A 39 12.09 -15.67 -18.36
CA ILE A 39 12.58 -16.99 -17.98
C ILE A 39 13.44 -16.75 -16.73
N GLU A 40 12.93 -17.20 -15.59
CA GLU A 40 13.62 -17.01 -14.32
C GLU A 40 14.50 -18.21 -13.99
N THR A 41 15.62 -17.95 -13.32
CA THR A 41 16.50 -19.00 -12.81
C THR A 41 15.78 -19.82 -11.73
N ALA A 42 15.96 -21.15 -11.76
CA ALA A 42 15.41 -22.02 -10.74
C ALA A 42 15.94 -21.65 -9.34
N PRO A 43 15.07 -21.56 -8.33
CA PRO A 43 15.49 -21.28 -6.96
C PRO A 43 16.34 -22.42 -6.39
N LYS A 44 17.22 -22.09 -5.46
CA LYS A 44 18.05 -23.09 -4.75
C LYS A 44 17.33 -23.56 -3.50
N SER A 45 17.34 -24.87 -3.26
CA SER A 45 16.92 -25.42 -1.97
C SER A 45 17.81 -24.84 -0.85
N THR A 46 17.18 -24.44 0.25
CA THR A 46 17.88 -23.87 1.42
C THR A 46 17.25 -24.37 2.70
N ALA A 47 17.96 -24.25 3.82
CA ALA A 47 17.37 -24.46 5.14
C ALA A 47 16.28 -23.40 5.39
N CYS A 48 15.15 -23.83 5.94
CA CYS A 48 14.15 -22.88 6.43
C CYS A 48 14.70 -22.15 7.68
N PRO A 49 14.23 -20.93 8.00
CA PRO A 49 14.45 -20.33 9.32
C PRO A 49 14.03 -21.28 10.45
N ALA A 50 14.72 -21.20 11.59
CA ALA A 50 14.55 -22.15 12.70
C ALA A 50 13.12 -22.18 13.28
N GLU A 51 12.39 -21.09 13.18
CA GLU A 51 11.01 -20.92 13.66
C GLU A 51 9.97 -21.61 12.77
N ILE A 52 10.39 -22.04 11.57
CA ILE A 52 9.48 -22.71 10.64
C ILE A 52 9.35 -24.20 11.03
N PRO A 53 8.13 -24.76 11.08
CA PRO A 53 7.90 -26.14 11.49
C PRO A 53 8.69 -27.15 10.66
N ALA A 54 9.03 -28.27 11.28
CA ALA A 54 9.62 -29.41 10.57
C ALA A 54 8.68 -29.92 9.45
N GLY A 55 9.25 -30.46 8.37
CA GLY A 55 8.49 -30.94 7.22
C GLY A 55 8.12 -29.85 6.21
N VAL A 56 8.66 -28.66 6.34
CA VAL A 56 8.58 -27.60 5.34
C VAL A 56 9.86 -27.59 4.51
N SER A 57 9.71 -27.50 3.19
CA SER A 57 10.82 -27.29 2.27
C SER A 57 10.92 -25.82 1.92
N CYS A 58 12.14 -25.26 1.91
CA CYS A 58 12.40 -23.89 1.55
C CYS A 58 13.31 -23.76 0.33
N TRP A 59 13.07 -22.71 -0.47
CA TRP A 59 13.88 -22.33 -1.62
C TRP A 59 14.10 -20.81 -1.61
N ALA A 60 15.31 -20.41 -1.97
CA ALA A 60 15.68 -19.01 -2.07
C ALA A 60 16.35 -18.71 -3.41
N GLY A 61 16.32 -17.45 -3.80
CA GLY A 61 17.00 -16.97 -5.01
C GLY A 61 16.89 -15.47 -5.16
N GLN A 62 17.33 -15.03 -6.33
CA GLN A 62 17.20 -13.65 -6.78
C GLN A 62 16.57 -13.68 -8.17
N ASP A 63 15.57 -12.86 -8.41
CA ASP A 63 14.90 -12.79 -9.69
C ASP A 63 15.71 -11.99 -10.73
N SER A 64 15.29 -12.01 -11.99
CA SER A 64 15.95 -11.32 -13.09
C SER A 64 16.03 -9.80 -12.95
N LYS A 65 15.33 -9.20 -11.98
CA LYS A 65 15.34 -7.77 -11.66
C LYS A 65 16.11 -7.44 -10.37
N GLY A 66 16.68 -8.45 -9.70
CA GLY A 66 17.48 -8.27 -8.51
C GLY A 66 16.73 -8.38 -7.19
N ALA A 67 15.43 -8.69 -7.19
CA ALA A 67 14.68 -8.94 -5.98
C ALA A 67 15.04 -10.30 -5.39
N TYR A 68 15.43 -10.35 -4.12
CA TYR A 68 15.57 -11.60 -3.39
C TYR A 68 14.19 -12.15 -3.03
N TYR A 69 14.10 -13.45 -2.89
CA TYR A 69 12.85 -14.10 -2.48
C TYR A 69 13.12 -15.35 -1.65
N LEU A 70 12.11 -15.71 -0.87
CA LEU A 70 12.05 -16.96 -0.14
C LEU A 70 10.69 -17.63 -0.38
N ILE A 71 10.73 -18.95 -0.58
CA ILE A 71 9.55 -19.80 -0.79
C ILE A 71 9.56 -20.87 0.28
N ALA A 72 8.39 -21.14 0.89
CA ALA A 72 8.19 -22.21 1.86
C ALA A 72 6.96 -23.04 1.48
N LYS A 73 7.11 -24.37 1.39
CA LYS A 73 6.02 -25.29 1.07
C LYS A 73 5.98 -26.44 2.07
N PRO A 74 4.89 -26.58 2.84
CA PRO A 74 4.75 -27.71 3.76
C PRO A 74 4.60 -29.03 2.99
N ALA A 75 5.01 -30.14 3.60
CA ALA A 75 4.84 -31.48 3.01
C ALA A 75 3.38 -31.80 2.75
N GLN A 76 2.50 -31.42 3.69
CA GLN A 76 1.04 -31.53 3.54
C GLN A 76 0.45 -30.22 3.02
N TRP A 77 0.86 -29.83 1.83
CA TRP A 77 0.38 -28.64 1.17
C TRP A 77 -1.06 -28.81 0.67
N ASN A 78 -1.94 -27.84 1.00
CA ASN A 78 -3.36 -27.85 0.62
C ASN A 78 -3.63 -27.37 -0.83
N GLY A 79 -2.61 -27.18 -1.66
CA GLY A 79 -2.76 -26.74 -3.03
C GLY A 79 -2.82 -25.20 -3.23
N THR A 80 -2.90 -24.42 -2.16
CA THR A 80 -2.99 -22.96 -2.23
C THR A 80 -1.64 -22.29 -1.98
N LEU A 81 -1.27 -21.35 -2.84
CA LEU A 81 -0.13 -20.44 -2.66
C LEU A 81 -0.60 -19.12 -2.04
N VAL A 82 0.00 -18.72 -0.94
CA VAL A 82 -0.06 -17.36 -0.41
C VAL A 82 1.15 -16.59 -0.96
N LEU A 83 0.91 -15.69 -1.87
CA LEU A 83 1.92 -14.80 -2.46
C LEU A 83 1.94 -13.52 -1.65
N HIS A 84 3.02 -13.27 -0.92
CA HIS A 84 3.10 -12.22 0.08
C HIS A 84 3.82 -10.98 -0.44
N ALA A 85 3.14 -9.85 -0.35
CA ALA A 85 3.67 -8.51 -0.53
C ALA A 85 3.96 -7.89 0.85
N HIS A 86 5.25 -7.72 1.19
CA HIS A 86 5.67 -7.28 2.52
C HIS A 86 5.39 -5.81 2.79
N GLY A 87 5.30 -5.48 4.09
CA GLY A 87 5.20 -4.10 4.57
C GLY A 87 6.50 -3.31 4.43
N GLY A 88 6.45 -2.05 4.65
CA GLY A 88 7.55 -1.10 4.52
C GLY A 88 7.02 0.23 4.04
N PRO A 89 7.67 0.89 3.07
CA PRO A 89 8.88 0.51 2.32
C PRO A 89 10.16 0.77 3.12
N ASP A 90 11.14 -0.12 3.01
CA ASP A 90 12.49 0.15 3.47
C ASP A 90 13.21 1.08 2.49
N LEU A 91 14.02 2.01 2.97
CA LEU A 91 14.78 2.94 2.10
C LEU A 91 16.14 2.38 1.67
N ALA A 92 16.64 1.37 2.39
CA ALA A 92 17.88 0.68 2.08
C ALA A 92 17.74 -0.25 0.86
N ALA A 93 18.86 -0.66 0.30
CA ALA A 93 18.89 -1.72 -0.69
C ALA A 93 18.32 -3.03 -0.10
N PRO A 94 17.60 -3.85 -0.88
CA PRO A 94 17.05 -5.09 -0.38
C PRO A 94 18.15 -6.09 -0.02
N THR A 95 17.91 -6.91 1.01
CA THR A 95 18.78 -8.01 1.44
C THR A 95 17.99 -9.31 1.51
N ALA A 96 18.66 -10.45 1.36
CA ALA A 96 18.00 -11.76 1.43
C ALA A 96 17.34 -12.03 2.80
N ASP A 97 17.91 -11.48 3.88
CA ASP A 97 17.43 -11.67 5.25
C ASP A 97 16.01 -11.13 5.43
N ARG A 98 15.64 -10.08 4.70
CA ARG A 98 14.28 -9.51 4.75
C ARG A 98 13.20 -10.54 4.42
N ALA A 99 13.42 -11.39 3.41
CA ALA A 99 12.45 -12.42 3.03
C ALA A 99 12.32 -13.51 4.12
N ALA A 100 13.42 -13.80 4.83
CA ALA A 100 13.42 -14.74 5.95
C ALA A 100 12.65 -14.18 7.17
N GLU A 101 12.85 -12.91 7.51
CA GLU A 101 12.09 -12.21 8.56
C GLU A 101 10.58 -12.21 8.27
N ASP A 102 10.19 -11.98 7.02
CA ASP A 102 8.79 -12.02 6.62
C ASP A 102 8.22 -13.45 6.70
N LEU A 103 8.95 -14.48 6.28
CA LEU A 103 8.49 -15.87 6.44
C LEU A 103 8.29 -16.23 7.92
N VAL A 104 9.19 -15.83 8.80
CA VAL A 104 9.05 -16.06 10.26
C VAL A 104 7.79 -15.39 10.79
N ARG A 105 7.58 -14.12 10.46
CA ARG A 105 6.35 -13.38 10.86
C ARG A 105 5.08 -14.02 10.34
N TRP A 106 5.09 -14.53 9.11
CA TRP A 106 3.92 -15.12 8.44
C TRP A 106 3.94 -16.64 8.47
N SER A 107 4.71 -17.26 9.37
CA SER A 107 4.78 -18.71 9.55
C SER A 107 3.41 -19.37 9.81
N ILE A 108 2.46 -18.60 10.32
CA ILE A 108 1.08 -19.03 10.51
C ILE A 108 0.43 -19.54 9.20
N MET A 109 0.78 -18.97 8.05
CA MET A 109 0.27 -19.43 6.75
C MET A 109 0.77 -20.85 6.44
N VAL A 110 2.05 -21.11 6.70
CA VAL A 110 2.67 -22.44 6.50
C VAL A 110 2.12 -23.44 7.53
N ARG A 111 1.96 -23.04 8.79
CA ARG A 111 1.33 -23.84 9.85
C ARG A 111 -0.12 -24.19 9.52
N ALA A 112 -0.82 -23.35 8.79
CA ALA A 112 -2.20 -23.59 8.32
C ALA A 112 -2.26 -24.42 7.03
N GLY A 113 -1.11 -24.88 6.48
CA GLY A 113 -1.04 -25.78 5.33
C GLY A 113 -0.92 -25.08 3.98
N TYR A 114 -0.72 -23.77 3.93
CA TYR A 114 -0.49 -23.01 2.71
C TYR A 114 0.98 -23.00 2.31
N ALA A 115 1.29 -23.04 1.02
CA ALA A 115 2.60 -22.61 0.58
C ALA A 115 2.67 -21.07 0.67
N TRP A 116 3.85 -20.55 1.00
CA TRP A 116 4.11 -19.12 1.12
C TRP A 116 5.28 -18.72 0.23
N ALA A 117 5.20 -17.56 -0.41
CA ALA A 117 6.30 -16.97 -1.17
C ALA A 117 6.30 -15.45 -0.97
N GLY A 118 7.45 -14.90 -0.61
CA GLY A 118 7.64 -13.46 -0.38
C GLY A 118 8.89 -12.92 -1.08
N SER A 119 8.76 -11.72 -1.67
CA SER A 119 9.83 -10.98 -2.36
C SER A 119 10.28 -9.79 -1.53
N THR A 120 11.59 -9.48 -1.56
CA THR A 120 12.14 -8.25 -0.95
C THR A 120 11.93 -7.02 -1.81
N TYR A 121 11.37 -7.18 -3.00
CA TYR A 121 11.37 -6.23 -4.10
C TYR A 121 12.78 -5.91 -4.63
N ARG A 122 12.87 -5.35 -5.86
CA ARG A 122 14.15 -5.06 -6.55
C ARG A 122 14.90 -3.88 -5.97
N GLN A 123 14.20 -3.03 -5.20
CA GLN A 123 14.78 -1.79 -4.68
C GLN A 123 14.03 -1.29 -3.45
N GLY A 124 14.70 -0.45 -2.66
CA GLY A 124 14.09 0.29 -1.57
C GLY A 124 13.32 1.53 -2.05
N GLY A 125 12.52 2.10 -1.15
CA GLY A 125 11.70 3.29 -1.37
C GLY A 125 10.30 2.98 -1.86
N VAL A 126 9.51 4.06 -2.09
CA VAL A 126 8.10 3.94 -2.47
C VAL A 126 7.98 3.77 -3.97
N GLU A 127 7.81 2.52 -4.43
CA GLU A 127 7.47 2.15 -5.81
C GLU A 127 6.51 0.95 -5.81
N VAL A 128 5.23 1.25 -5.75
CA VAL A 128 4.17 0.24 -5.58
C VAL A 128 4.03 -0.65 -6.83
N ARG A 129 4.10 -0.06 -8.03
CA ARG A 129 4.02 -0.83 -9.28
C ARG A 129 5.19 -1.78 -9.46
N ALA A 130 6.43 -1.31 -9.20
CA ALA A 130 7.61 -2.16 -9.30
C ALA A 130 7.56 -3.32 -8.29
N ALA A 131 7.09 -3.06 -7.07
CA ALA A 131 6.90 -4.09 -6.06
C ALA A 131 5.81 -5.11 -6.46
N ALA A 132 4.72 -4.67 -7.10
CA ALA A 132 3.68 -5.54 -7.64
C ALA A 132 4.21 -6.43 -8.78
N GLU A 133 5.05 -5.89 -9.67
CA GLU A 133 5.71 -6.66 -10.73
C GLU A 133 6.65 -7.74 -10.17
N ASP A 134 7.43 -7.42 -9.11
CA ASP A 134 8.33 -8.38 -8.49
C ASP A 134 7.56 -9.49 -7.77
N THR A 135 6.44 -9.14 -7.15
CA THR A 135 5.51 -10.10 -6.54
C THR A 135 4.92 -11.04 -7.59
N GLU A 136 4.48 -10.52 -8.73
CA GLU A 136 3.96 -11.35 -9.83
C GLU A 136 5.06 -12.24 -10.45
N ARG A 137 6.29 -11.73 -10.58
CA ARG A 137 7.43 -12.52 -11.07
C ARG A 137 7.71 -13.71 -10.15
N LEU A 138 7.63 -13.51 -8.83
CA LEU A 138 7.78 -14.60 -7.86
C LEU A 138 6.68 -15.66 -8.00
N ARG A 139 5.43 -15.28 -8.34
CA ARG A 139 4.39 -16.25 -8.70
C ARG A 139 4.80 -17.11 -9.88
N GLY A 140 5.38 -16.48 -10.90
CA GLY A 140 5.94 -17.17 -12.06
C GLY A 140 7.04 -18.18 -11.68
N ILE A 141 7.99 -17.77 -10.84
CA ILE A 141 9.07 -18.63 -10.32
C ILE A 141 8.49 -19.84 -9.60
N PHE A 142 7.52 -19.62 -8.69
CA PHE A 142 6.88 -20.71 -7.97
C PHE A 142 6.24 -21.72 -8.92
N ARG A 143 5.48 -21.25 -9.90
CA ARG A 143 4.78 -22.11 -10.87
C ARG A 143 5.72 -22.87 -11.80
N GLN A 144 6.83 -22.27 -12.19
CA GLN A 144 7.80 -22.88 -13.12
C GLN A 144 8.69 -23.92 -12.43
N HIS A 145 9.08 -23.71 -11.16
CA HIS A 145 10.17 -24.44 -10.55
C HIS A 145 9.81 -25.18 -9.25
N VAL A 146 8.70 -24.85 -8.60
CA VAL A 146 8.35 -25.45 -7.30
C VAL A 146 7.11 -26.33 -7.42
N ALA A 147 5.98 -25.74 -7.79
CA ALA A 147 4.71 -26.47 -7.96
C ALA A 147 3.68 -25.63 -8.72
N LYS A 148 2.65 -26.28 -9.27
CA LYS A 148 1.48 -25.60 -9.84
C LYS A 148 0.41 -25.48 -8.76
N PRO A 149 0.11 -24.26 -8.23
CA PRO A 149 -0.94 -24.10 -7.25
C PRO A 149 -2.32 -24.27 -7.89
N GLN A 150 -3.26 -24.85 -7.15
CA GLN A 150 -4.67 -24.89 -7.52
C GLN A 150 -5.31 -23.50 -7.33
N ARG A 151 -4.86 -22.76 -6.31
CA ARG A 151 -5.29 -21.40 -6.01
C ARG A 151 -4.09 -20.53 -5.63
N THR A 152 -4.16 -19.25 -5.98
CA THR A 152 -3.20 -18.23 -5.56
C THR A 152 -3.92 -17.09 -4.86
N ILE A 153 -3.60 -16.89 -3.58
CA ILE A 153 -4.09 -15.75 -2.80
C ILE A 153 -2.98 -14.73 -2.71
N LEU A 154 -3.25 -13.52 -3.18
CA LEU A 154 -2.33 -12.39 -3.03
C LEU A 154 -2.56 -11.76 -1.65
N HIS A 155 -1.57 -11.86 -0.77
CA HIS A 155 -1.62 -11.30 0.58
C HIS A 155 -0.70 -10.09 0.69
N GLY A 156 -1.21 -9.00 1.25
CA GLY A 156 -0.41 -7.81 1.53
C GLY A 156 -0.64 -7.30 2.94
N GLN A 157 0.45 -6.86 3.59
CA GLN A 157 0.39 -6.24 4.91
C GLN A 157 0.92 -4.81 4.87
N SER A 158 0.27 -3.87 5.58
CA SER A 158 0.70 -2.48 5.67
C SER A 158 0.82 -1.82 4.30
N TRP A 159 1.98 -1.30 3.95
CA TRP A 159 2.30 -0.79 2.62
C TRP A 159 2.13 -1.87 1.54
N GLY A 160 2.52 -3.12 1.84
CA GLY A 160 2.34 -4.26 0.94
C GLY A 160 0.88 -4.57 0.63
N ALA A 161 -0.09 -4.13 1.45
CA ALA A 161 -1.50 -4.24 1.09
C ALA A 161 -1.86 -3.30 -0.08
N GLY A 162 -1.23 -2.12 -0.15
CA GLY A 162 -1.31 -1.25 -1.33
C GLY A 162 -0.66 -1.90 -2.56
N VAL A 163 0.48 -2.57 -2.39
CA VAL A 163 1.14 -3.36 -3.46
C VAL A 163 0.24 -4.48 -3.95
N ALA A 164 -0.38 -5.24 -3.03
CA ALA A 164 -1.29 -6.33 -3.39
C ALA A 164 -2.55 -5.83 -4.10
N ALA A 165 -3.16 -4.74 -3.62
CA ALA A 165 -4.31 -4.13 -4.29
C ALA A 165 -3.94 -3.65 -5.71
N LYS A 166 -2.82 -2.93 -5.86
CA LYS A 166 -2.31 -2.47 -7.17
C LYS A 166 -1.94 -3.66 -8.07
N GLY A 167 -1.31 -4.71 -7.53
CA GLY A 167 -0.98 -5.93 -8.28
C GLY A 167 -2.22 -6.63 -8.83
N ALA A 168 -3.30 -6.72 -8.04
CA ALA A 168 -4.57 -7.29 -8.49
C ALA A 168 -5.28 -6.42 -9.55
N GLU A 169 -5.02 -5.11 -9.57
CA GLU A 169 -5.48 -4.20 -10.62
C GLU A 169 -4.64 -4.31 -11.91
N MET A 170 -3.32 -4.46 -11.75
CA MET A 170 -2.38 -4.53 -12.88
C MET A 170 -2.42 -5.89 -13.60
N PHE A 171 -2.51 -6.98 -12.84
CA PHE A 171 -2.42 -8.35 -13.34
C PHE A 171 -3.76 -9.06 -13.17
N ASN A 172 -4.60 -8.97 -14.17
CA ASN A 172 -5.92 -9.60 -14.23
C ASN A 172 -6.17 -10.16 -15.63
N GLU A 173 -7.28 -10.88 -15.82
CA GLU A 173 -7.60 -11.55 -17.08
C GLU A 173 -7.64 -10.60 -18.27
N GLN A 174 -8.06 -9.35 -18.08
CA GLN A 174 -8.13 -8.34 -19.14
C GLN A 174 -6.75 -7.82 -19.56
N THR A 175 -5.80 -7.76 -18.62
CA THR A 175 -4.47 -7.18 -18.86
C THR A 175 -3.43 -8.21 -19.27
N VAL A 176 -3.52 -9.45 -18.76
CA VAL A 176 -2.51 -10.49 -19.00
C VAL A 176 -3.06 -11.76 -19.63
N GLY A 177 -4.36 -11.82 -19.94
CA GLY A 177 -5.00 -12.97 -20.62
C GLY A 177 -5.23 -14.19 -19.72
N GLU A 178 -4.87 -14.13 -18.46
CA GLU A 178 -5.15 -15.15 -17.43
C GLU A 178 -5.58 -14.50 -16.13
N ARG A 179 -6.15 -15.29 -15.22
CA ARG A 179 -6.43 -14.84 -13.83
C ARG A 179 -5.29 -15.29 -12.93
N PRO A 180 -4.30 -14.40 -12.62
CA PRO A 180 -3.14 -14.79 -11.82
C PRO A 180 -3.49 -15.05 -10.36
N TYR A 181 -4.50 -14.36 -9.83
CA TYR A 181 -4.95 -14.44 -8.44
C TYR A 181 -6.41 -14.86 -8.37
N ASP A 182 -6.74 -15.72 -7.41
CA ASP A 182 -8.11 -16.17 -7.12
C ASP A 182 -8.79 -15.28 -6.07
N GLY A 183 -8.01 -14.66 -5.19
CA GLY A 183 -8.48 -13.74 -4.16
C GLY A 183 -7.37 -12.88 -3.59
N VAL A 184 -7.73 -11.84 -2.86
CA VAL A 184 -6.81 -10.88 -2.23
C VAL A 184 -7.13 -10.76 -0.75
N LEU A 185 -6.10 -10.91 0.11
CA LEU A 185 -6.17 -10.68 1.54
C LEU A 185 -5.31 -9.45 1.90
N LEU A 186 -5.92 -8.42 2.47
CA LEU A 186 -5.27 -7.17 2.83
C LEU A 186 -5.31 -6.97 4.35
N THR A 187 -4.15 -6.94 5.00
CA THR A 187 -4.09 -6.83 6.46
C THR A 187 -3.34 -5.58 6.91
N SER A 188 -3.90 -4.85 7.88
CA SER A 188 -3.38 -3.57 8.39
C SER A 188 -2.97 -2.60 7.27
N GLY A 189 -3.73 -2.58 6.17
CA GLY A 189 -3.33 -2.01 4.89
C GLY A 189 -3.31 -0.49 4.84
N VAL A 190 -2.31 0.09 4.16
CA VAL A 190 -2.28 1.49 3.75
C VAL A 190 -3.07 1.61 2.44
N LEU A 191 -4.40 1.56 2.54
CA LEU A 191 -5.30 1.37 1.40
C LEU A 191 -5.85 2.66 0.78
N GLY A 192 -5.49 3.81 1.33
CA GLY A 192 -5.97 5.11 0.81
C GLY A 192 -5.31 5.57 -0.48
N GLY A 193 -4.25 4.90 -0.91
CA GLY A 193 -3.31 5.41 -1.91
C GLY A 193 -2.31 6.39 -1.32
N GLY A 194 -1.13 6.52 -1.92
CA GLY A 194 -0.04 7.34 -1.38
C GLY A 194 -0.41 8.82 -1.27
N THR A 195 -1.20 9.34 -2.20
CA THR A 195 -1.62 10.75 -2.22
C THR A 195 -2.58 11.13 -1.09
N HIS A 196 -3.20 10.14 -0.42
CA HIS A 196 -4.16 10.37 0.67
C HIS A 196 -3.70 9.75 2.00
N ALA A 197 -2.90 8.70 1.94
CA ALA A 197 -2.43 8.02 3.14
C ALA A 197 -1.19 8.67 3.75
N TYR A 198 -0.48 9.51 3.00
CA TYR A 198 0.79 10.07 3.47
C TYR A 198 0.73 11.57 3.76
N ASP A 199 -0.20 12.30 3.15
CA ASP A 199 -0.24 13.76 3.20
C ASP A 199 -0.46 14.34 4.61
N PHE A 200 -1.07 13.60 5.55
CA PHE A 200 -1.16 14.00 6.97
C PHE A 200 0.22 14.21 7.62
N ARG A 201 1.28 13.61 7.07
CA ARG A 201 2.65 13.83 7.54
C ARG A 201 3.19 15.19 7.12
N THR A 202 2.65 15.79 6.05
CA THR A 202 2.87 17.23 5.77
C THR A 202 2.26 18.06 6.87
N ASP A 203 1.04 17.73 7.33
CA ASP A 203 0.37 18.42 8.45
C ASP A 203 1.21 18.31 9.72
N LEU A 204 1.66 17.10 10.05
CA LEU A 204 2.54 16.88 11.19
C LEU A 204 3.82 17.75 11.11
N ARG A 205 4.47 17.77 9.93
CA ARG A 205 5.71 18.55 9.70
C ARG A 205 5.50 20.05 9.90
N VAL A 206 4.41 20.62 9.36
CA VAL A 206 4.16 22.07 9.50
C VAL A 206 3.70 22.45 10.88
N VAL A 207 2.87 21.62 11.56
CA VAL A 207 2.47 21.83 12.95
C VAL A 207 3.67 21.70 13.90
N TYR A 208 4.49 20.67 13.72
CA TYR A 208 5.73 20.50 14.46
C TYR A 208 6.68 21.70 14.29
N GLN A 209 6.90 22.15 13.05
CA GLN A 209 7.76 23.30 12.78
C GLN A 209 7.23 24.58 13.41
N TYR A 210 5.92 24.82 13.39
CA TYR A 210 5.29 25.94 14.07
C TYR A 210 5.55 25.93 15.59
N LEU A 211 5.44 24.76 16.22
CA LEU A 211 5.59 24.61 17.67
C LEU A 211 7.05 24.59 18.14
N CYS A 212 7.96 24.08 17.32
CA CYS A 212 9.32 23.74 17.71
C CYS A 212 10.39 24.61 17.02
N GLY A 213 10.18 25.03 15.77
CA GLY A 213 11.12 25.87 15.03
C GLY A 213 12.50 25.26 14.81
N ASN A 214 12.65 23.92 14.86
CA ASN A 214 13.96 23.28 14.86
C ASN A 214 14.19 22.22 13.78
N HIS A 215 13.27 22.09 12.79
CA HIS A 215 13.44 21.12 11.70
C HIS A 215 12.89 21.63 10.35
N PRO A 216 13.64 22.54 9.65
CA PRO A 216 15.01 23.04 9.92
C PRO A 216 15.09 24.05 11.09
N ARG A 217 16.30 24.21 11.63
CA ARG A 217 16.59 25.28 12.60
C ARG A 217 16.70 26.65 11.89
N PRO A 218 16.48 27.76 12.60
CA PRO A 218 16.54 29.10 11.97
C PRO A 218 17.88 29.45 11.30
N ASN A 219 18.97 28.89 11.82
CA ASN A 219 20.34 29.12 11.31
C ASN A 219 20.77 28.08 10.25
N GLU A 220 19.88 27.21 9.82
CA GLU A 220 20.12 26.23 8.77
C GLU A 220 19.49 26.69 7.45
N PRO A 221 19.94 26.17 6.29
CA PRO A 221 19.24 26.38 5.02
C PRO A 221 17.76 25.99 5.12
N GLN A 222 16.86 26.89 4.76
CA GLN A 222 15.43 26.65 4.78
C GLN A 222 15.00 25.92 3.51
N TYR A 223 14.05 25.02 3.62
CA TYR A 223 13.51 24.22 2.52
C TYR A 223 12.02 23.94 2.70
N ALA A 224 11.34 23.59 1.63
CA ALA A 224 9.93 23.25 1.67
C ALA A 224 9.73 21.90 2.39
N LEU A 225 8.99 21.89 3.53
CA LEU A 225 8.87 20.72 4.40
C LEU A 225 8.18 19.54 3.73
N ASN A 226 7.33 19.79 2.75
CA ASN A 226 6.67 18.76 1.97
C ASN A 226 7.61 17.98 1.03
N LEU A 227 8.85 18.42 0.85
CA LEU A 227 9.91 17.65 0.19
C LEU A 227 10.53 16.58 1.11
N GLY A 228 10.29 16.67 2.41
CA GLY A 228 10.99 15.89 3.42
C GLY A 228 12.32 16.52 3.80
N LEU A 229 13.31 16.43 2.94
CA LEU A 229 14.61 17.08 2.99
C LEU A 229 15.04 17.51 1.58
N PRO A 230 16.02 18.44 1.46
CA PRO A 230 16.74 18.63 0.20
C PRO A 230 17.33 17.31 -0.32
N ALA A 231 17.39 17.15 -1.64
CA ALA A 231 17.80 15.89 -2.27
C ALA A 231 19.22 15.41 -1.87
N ASP A 232 20.11 16.34 -1.59
CA ASP A 232 21.51 16.10 -1.18
C ASP A 232 21.73 16.00 0.33
N ALA A 233 20.69 16.28 1.14
CA ALA A 233 20.79 16.23 2.59
C ALA A 233 21.08 14.81 3.10
N LYS A 234 21.99 14.70 4.10
CA LYS A 234 22.48 13.45 4.68
C LYS A 234 21.97 13.19 6.11
N MET A 235 20.86 13.81 6.48
CA MET A 235 20.26 13.62 7.80
C MET A 235 19.85 12.14 7.99
N ARG A 236 20.04 11.62 9.21
CA ARG A 236 19.64 10.26 9.61
C ARG A 236 18.44 10.31 10.53
N GLN A 237 17.78 9.18 10.75
CA GLN A 237 16.66 9.06 11.70
C GLN A 237 17.05 9.50 13.11
N ALA A 238 18.29 9.19 13.56
CA ALA A 238 18.81 9.63 14.84
C ALA A 238 18.88 11.16 14.96
N ASP A 239 19.21 11.86 13.89
CA ASP A 239 19.27 13.31 13.87
C ASP A 239 17.86 13.93 13.98
N VAL A 240 16.86 13.30 13.36
CA VAL A 240 15.44 13.69 13.56
C VAL A 240 15.01 13.43 14.98
N ALA A 241 15.39 12.29 15.58
CA ALA A 241 15.06 11.94 16.96
C ALA A 241 15.64 12.96 17.95
N LEU A 242 16.89 13.40 17.75
CA LEU A 242 17.49 14.46 18.55
C LEU A 242 16.66 15.75 18.53
N ARG A 243 16.23 16.20 17.35
CA ARG A 243 15.41 17.41 17.21
C ARG A 243 14.04 17.27 17.86
N VAL A 244 13.42 16.11 17.71
CA VAL A 244 12.12 15.81 18.33
C VAL A 244 12.25 15.81 19.85
N ASN A 245 13.29 15.19 20.39
CA ASN A 245 13.52 15.15 21.84
C ASN A 245 13.93 16.50 22.43
N GLU A 246 14.71 17.32 21.72
CA GLU A 246 15.00 18.71 22.13
C GLU A 246 13.72 19.51 22.35
N CYS A 247 12.71 19.33 21.50
CA CYS A 247 11.46 20.09 21.58
C CYS A 247 10.40 19.44 22.47
N LEU A 248 10.21 18.14 22.36
CA LEU A 248 9.08 17.40 22.94
C LEU A 248 9.48 16.52 24.12
N ALA A 249 10.76 16.15 24.26
CA ALA A 249 11.27 15.20 25.27
C ALA A 249 10.49 13.87 25.28
N LEU A 250 10.25 13.26 24.08
CA LEU A 250 9.54 11.99 23.97
C LEU A 250 10.32 10.82 24.57
N ASP A 251 11.64 10.95 24.72
CA ASP A 251 12.53 10.02 25.40
C ASP A 251 12.37 10.01 26.93
N LYS A 252 11.60 10.96 27.49
CA LYS A 252 11.34 11.07 28.92
C LYS A 252 9.91 10.67 29.27
N PRO A 253 9.71 10.07 30.45
CA PRO A 253 8.37 9.89 31.00
C PRO A 253 7.63 11.24 31.11
N ALA A 254 6.31 11.23 30.94
CA ALA A 254 5.48 12.45 30.97
C ALA A 254 5.71 13.29 32.23
N ALA A 255 5.90 12.67 33.41
CA ALA A 255 6.17 13.35 34.68
C ALA A 255 7.51 14.12 34.74
N GLN A 256 8.43 13.86 33.81
CA GLN A 256 9.75 14.54 33.73
C GLN A 256 9.78 15.63 32.66
N ARG A 257 8.69 15.83 31.94
CA ARG A 257 8.56 16.86 30.90
C ARG A 257 8.13 18.19 31.52
N THR A 258 8.53 19.28 30.91
CA THR A 258 7.99 20.59 31.25
C THR A 258 6.54 20.72 30.79
N ALA A 259 5.76 21.60 31.40
CA ALA A 259 4.40 21.90 30.98
C ALA A 259 4.34 22.35 29.51
N ALA A 260 5.34 23.09 29.03
CA ALA A 260 5.44 23.55 27.63
C ALA A 260 5.68 22.39 26.67
N GLN A 261 6.52 21.41 27.03
CA GLN A 261 6.72 20.21 26.20
C GLN A 261 5.45 19.38 26.10
N GLN A 262 4.77 19.15 27.23
CA GLN A 262 3.50 18.39 27.22
C GLN A 262 2.42 19.12 26.44
N ALA A 263 2.28 20.44 26.55
CA ALA A 263 1.31 21.21 25.75
C ALA A 263 1.56 21.11 24.24
N LYS A 264 2.83 21.05 23.79
CA LYS A 264 3.16 20.82 22.39
C LYS A 264 2.77 19.41 21.93
N ILE A 265 3.04 18.37 22.74
CA ILE A 265 2.62 16.98 22.47
C ILE A 265 1.10 16.91 22.37
N ASP A 266 0.38 17.50 23.33
CA ASP A 266 -1.08 17.52 23.34
C ASP A 266 -1.65 18.22 22.11
N THR A 267 -1.02 19.29 21.65
CA THR A 267 -1.40 19.98 20.42
C THR A 267 -1.19 19.05 19.22
N ILE A 268 -0.02 18.42 19.06
CA ILE A 268 0.24 17.51 17.95
C ILE A 268 -0.75 16.34 17.95
N THR A 269 -0.95 15.70 19.11
CA THR A 269 -1.83 14.51 19.20
C THR A 269 -3.28 14.84 18.91
N LYS A 270 -3.77 16.01 19.33
CA LYS A 270 -5.15 16.45 19.07
C LYS A 270 -5.37 16.92 17.63
N VAL A 271 -4.42 17.70 17.10
CA VAL A 271 -4.53 18.29 15.75
C VAL A 271 -4.32 17.22 14.66
N ILE A 272 -3.28 16.39 14.82
CA ILE A 272 -2.92 15.37 13.82
C ILE A 272 -3.69 14.05 14.05
N LYS A 273 -4.27 13.90 15.24
CA LYS A 273 -5.04 12.72 15.67
C LYS A 273 -4.22 11.43 15.63
N ILE A 274 -2.97 11.50 16.06
CA ILE A 274 -2.06 10.37 16.25
C ILE A 274 -1.71 10.21 17.74
N PRO A 275 -1.45 9.00 18.23
CA PRO A 275 -0.97 8.83 19.59
C PRO A 275 0.46 9.39 19.74
N GLU A 276 0.80 9.79 20.94
CA GLU A 276 2.15 10.29 21.28
C GLU A 276 3.26 9.33 20.80
N SER A 277 3.07 8.03 21.04
CA SER A 277 4.03 6.98 20.67
C SER A 277 4.32 6.90 19.16
N ALA A 278 3.46 7.47 18.32
CA ALA A 278 3.62 7.46 16.87
C ALA A 278 4.27 8.74 16.29
N ILE A 279 4.44 9.79 17.11
CA ILE A 279 4.98 11.08 16.63
C ILE A 279 6.35 10.88 15.99
N GLN A 280 7.29 10.22 16.69
CA GLN A 280 8.66 10.01 16.20
C GLN A 280 8.71 9.25 14.89
N SER A 281 7.95 8.14 14.78
CA SER A 281 7.94 7.32 13.58
C SER A 281 7.35 8.07 12.37
N HIS A 282 6.29 8.86 12.58
CA HIS A 282 5.73 9.70 11.52
C HIS A 282 6.60 10.89 11.14
N MET A 283 7.35 11.47 12.09
CA MET A 283 8.36 12.49 11.80
C MET A 283 9.50 11.91 10.95
N ASN A 284 10.01 10.72 11.29
CA ASN A 284 11.01 10.02 10.47
C ASN A 284 10.49 9.76 9.06
N TRP A 285 9.26 9.26 8.95
CA TRP A 285 8.63 8.95 7.66
C TRP A 285 8.43 10.21 6.82
N GLY A 286 7.82 11.26 7.39
CA GLY A 286 7.61 12.56 6.73
C GLY A 286 8.91 13.31 6.40
N THR A 287 10.05 12.87 6.91
CA THR A 287 11.38 13.41 6.60
C THR A 287 12.07 12.55 5.53
N MET A 288 12.30 11.27 5.81
CA MET A 288 13.14 10.39 4.99
C MET A 288 12.43 9.86 3.76
N HIS A 289 11.19 9.36 3.93
CA HIS A 289 10.42 8.83 2.80
C HIS A 289 9.92 9.95 1.90
N PHE A 290 9.60 11.12 2.45
CA PHE A 290 9.27 12.28 1.62
C PHE A 290 10.45 12.73 0.77
N GLN A 291 11.69 12.68 1.32
CA GLN A 291 12.90 12.92 0.53
C GLN A 291 13.05 11.89 -0.60
N ASP A 292 12.90 10.60 -0.30
CA ASP A 292 12.95 9.54 -1.33
C ASP A 292 11.91 9.75 -2.42
N ILE A 293 10.65 10.00 -2.03
CA ILE A 293 9.55 10.25 -2.97
C ILE A 293 9.86 11.47 -3.83
N SER A 294 10.16 12.62 -3.21
CA SER A 294 10.37 13.87 -3.94
C SER A 294 11.61 13.80 -4.83
N ALA A 295 12.75 13.36 -4.28
CA ALA A 295 14.03 13.38 -5.02
C ALA A 295 14.12 12.29 -6.08
N LYS A 296 13.60 11.06 -5.80
CA LYS A 296 13.83 9.91 -6.68
C LYS A 296 12.61 9.51 -7.49
N ARG A 297 11.37 9.70 -6.96
CA ARG A 297 10.17 9.15 -7.59
C ARG A 297 9.40 10.18 -8.41
N THR A 298 9.40 11.44 -7.99
CA THR A 298 8.56 12.49 -8.59
C THR A 298 9.33 13.61 -9.28
N GLY A 299 10.66 13.44 -9.49
CA GLY A 299 11.47 14.36 -10.29
C GLY A 299 11.88 15.64 -9.58
N GLY A 300 12.04 15.62 -8.25
CA GLY A 300 12.51 16.75 -7.44
C GLY A 300 11.39 17.62 -6.87
N ALA A 301 10.12 17.34 -7.21
CA ALA A 301 8.95 18.06 -6.71
C ALA A 301 8.13 17.19 -5.74
N SER A 302 7.35 17.82 -4.85
CA SER A 302 6.54 17.09 -3.87
C SER A 302 5.12 16.83 -4.38
N PRO A 303 4.61 15.59 -4.26
CA PRO A 303 3.21 15.28 -4.51
C PRO A 303 2.29 15.68 -3.34
N PHE A 304 2.84 16.21 -2.24
CA PHE A 304 2.11 16.52 -1.02
C PHE A 304 1.91 18.02 -0.84
N GLY A 305 0.78 18.39 -0.24
CA GLY A 305 0.47 19.76 0.12
C GLY A 305 -0.51 19.83 1.29
N ASN A 306 -0.64 21.02 1.88
CA ASN A 306 -1.62 21.30 2.94
C ASN A 306 -2.40 22.59 2.66
N GLU A 307 -2.39 23.09 1.44
CA GLU A 307 -3.17 24.26 1.06
C GLU A 307 -4.67 23.96 1.24
N GLY A 308 -5.39 24.87 1.89
CA GLY A 308 -6.81 24.69 2.22
C GLY A 308 -7.07 23.83 3.47
N ALA A 309 -6.08 23.13 4.04
CA ALA A 309 -6.29 22.37 5.27
C ALA A 309 -6.55 23.31 6.46
N VAL A 310 -7.57 22.99 7.27
CA VAL A 310 -7.90 23.72 8.49
C VAL A 310 -7.59 22.83 9.69
N TYR A 311 -6.67 23.30 10.54
CA TYR A 311 -6.24 22.61 11.73
C TYR A 311 -7.09 23.02 12.92
N ALA A 312 -7.54 22.05 13.73
CA ALA A 312 -8.35 22.25 14.90
C ALA A 312 -7.92 21.32 16.05
N GLY A 313 -8.07 21.79 17.28
CA GLY A 313 -7.73 21.05 18.51
C GLY A 313 -6.52 21.59 19.27
N SER A 314 -5.95 22.71 18.84
CA SER A 314 -4.93 23.44 19.61
C SER A 314 -5.57 24.36 20.65
N ALA A 315 -4.76 25.02 21.47
CA ALA A 315 -5.22 26.05 22.41
C ALA A 315 -5.68 27.34 21.69
N ASP A 316 -5.12 27.62 20.51
CA ASP A 316 -5.49 28.73 19.64
C ASP A 316 -5.40 28.29 18.18
N ASP A 317 -6.50 27.78 17.65
CA ASP A 317 -6.59 27.30 16.29
C ASP A 317 -6.41 28.42 15.25
N ALA A 318 -6.81 29.65 15.57
CA ALA A 318 -6.65 30.79 14.67
C ALA A 318 -5.15 31.12 14.51
N ALA A 319 -4.41 31.23 15.61
CA ALA A 319 -2.97 31.47 15.58
C ALA A 319 -2.22 30.30 14.88
N LEU A 320 -2.59 29.05 15.16
CA LEU A 320 -2.01 27.88 14.51
C LEU A 320 -2.19 27.94 12.99
N ASN A 321 -3.43 28.17 12.51
CA ASN A 321 -3.73 28.21 11.09
C ASN A 321 -3.07 29.39 10.37
N ALA A 322 -2.90 30.53 11.04
CA ALA A 322 -2.20 31.69 10.52
C ALA A 322 -0.68 31.49 10.47
N GLY A 323 -0.10 30.73 11.43
CA GLY A 323 1.34 30.60 11.62
C GLY A 323 1.99 29.40 10.91
N VAL A 324 1.23 28.34 10.56
CA VAL A 324 1.80 27.17 9.87
C VAL A 324 2.14 27.45 8.41
N LEU A 325 3.24 26.87 7.96
CA LEU A 325 3.64 26.93 6.55
C LEU A 325 2.61 26.22 5.66
N ARG A 326 2.37 26.79 4.47
CA ARG A 326 1.43 26.28 3.48
C ARG A 326 2.16 25.88 2.22
N TYR A 327 1.88 24.68 1.73
CA TYR A 327 2.48 24.12 0.53
C TYR A 327 1.40 23.63 -0.41
N ARG A 328 1.63 23.87 -1.69
CA ARG A 328 0.84 23.28 -2.79
C ARG A 328 1.56 22.04 -3.29
N ALA A 329 0.81 20.95 -3.52
CA ALA A 329 1.34 19.79 -4.23
C ALA A 329 1.67 20.18 -5.69
N ASP A 330 2.82 19.73 -6.20
CA ASP A 330 3.14 19.87 -7.61
C ASP A 330 2.23 18.96 -8.45
N PRO A 331 1.53 19.47 -9.48
CA PRO A 331 0.56 18.68 -10.24
C PRO A 331 1.17 17.51 -11.00
N ALA A 332 2.40 17.63 -11.54
CA ALA A 332 3.06 16.55 -12.26
C ALA A 332 3.54 15.46 -11.30
N ALA A 333 4.14 15.86 -10.17
CA ALA A 333 4.54 14.95 -9.09
C ALA A 333 3.34 14.22 -8.51
N TYR A 334 2.22 14.93 -8.28
CA TYR A 334 0.99 14.35 -7.76
C TYR A 334 0.43 13.27 -8.69
N ARG A 335 0.29 13.57 -9.99
CA ARG A 335 -0.21 12.60 -10.97
C ARG A 335 0.70 11.38 -11.08
N LYS A 336 2.02 11.59 -11.15
CA LYS A 336 2.99 10.49 -11.21
C LYS A 336 2.93 9.60 -9.98
N PHE A 337 2.82 10.19 -8.80
CA PHE A 337 2.73 9.46 -7.55
C PHE A 337 1.40 8.73 -7.39
N ALA A 338 0.28 9.35 -7.77
CA ALA A 338 -1.03 8.71 -7.79
C ALA A 338 -1.08 7.50 -8.75
N ASP A 339 -0.51 7.63 -9.94
CA ASP A 339 -0.42 6.53 -10.91
C ASP A 339 0.31 5.31 -10.31
N ASP A 340 1.42 5.54 -9.60
CA ASP A 340 2.16 4.47 -8.93
C ASP A 340 1.39 3.88 -7.74
N THR A 341 0.85 4.73 -6.85
CA THR A 341 0.45 4.29 -5.51
C THR A 341 -1.05 4.18 -5.28
N ASP A 342 -1.87 4.95 -6.00
CA ASP A 342 -3.29 5.03 -5.68
C ASP A 342 -4.07 3.88 -6.35
N PRO A 343 -4.92 3.16 -5.60
CA PRO A 343 -5.80 2.18 -6.18
C PRO A 343 -6.90 2.87 -7.03
N VAL A 344 -7.35 2.19 -8.07
CA VAL A 344 -8.45 2.63 -8.94
C VAL A 344 -9.74 1.81 -8.74
N GLY A 345 -9.69 0.79 -7.89
CA GLY A 345 -10.85 -0.03 -7.51
C GLY A 345 -11.32 -1.03 -8.57
N LYS A 346 -10.46 -1.40 -9.51
CA LYS A 346 -10.75 -2.37 -10.58
C LYS A 346 -10.15 -3.74 -10.26
N ILE A 347 -10.63 -4.39 -9.21
CA ILE A 347 -10.18 -5.71 -8.78
C ILE A 347 -11.26 -6.74 -9.10
N GLY A 348 -10.96 -7.66 -10.01
CA GLY A 348 -11.91 -8.63 -10.55
C GLY A 348 -12.16 -9.88 -9.68
N VAL A 349 -11.51 -10.01 -8.51
CA VAL A 349 -11.58 -11.17 -7.62
C VAL A 349 -12.05 -10.78 -6.22
N PRO A 350 -12.48 -11.74 -5.35
CA PRO A 350 -12.79 -11.46 -3.96
C PRO A 350 -11.65 -10.77 -3.20
N VAL A 351 -11.97 -9.72 -2.45
CA VAL A 351 -11.04 -8.95 -1.61
C VAL A 351 -11.56 -8.98 -0.17
N LEU A 352 -10.77 -9.52 0.73
CA LEU A 352 -11.03 -9.50 2.16
C LEU A 352 -9.98 -8.63 2.86
N SER A 353 -10.41 -7.67 3.69
CA SER A 353 -9.47 -6.89 4.48
C SER A 353 -9.74 -7.04 5.98
N ALA A 354 -8.64 -6.96 6.75
CA ALA A 354 -8.70 -6.94 8.21
C ALA A 354 -7.73 -5.90 8.78
N LYS A 355 -8.18 -5.14 9.79
CA LYS A 355 -7.37 -4.09 10.42
C LYS A 355 -7.73 -3.93 11.88
N TRP A 356 -6.71 -3.65 12.70
CA TRP A 356 -6.92 -3.18 14.07
C TRP A 356 -7.51 -1.76 14.07
N ILE A 357 -8.60 -1.53 14.84
CA ILE A 357 -9.33 -0.25 14.87
C ILE A 357 -8.43 0.91 15.32
N SER A 358 -7.52 0.65 16.26
CA SER A 358 -6.62 1.67 16.81
C SER A 358 -5.23 1.67 16.15
N ASP A 359 -5.10 1.18 14.92
CA ASP A 359 -3.83 1.16 14.18
C ASP A 359 -3.29 2.60 14.04
N PRO A 360 -2.12 2.92 14.63
CA PRO A 360 -1.59 4.28 14.62
C PRO A 360 -0.86 4.63 13.32
N THR A 361 -0.62 3.64 12.46
CA THR A 361 0.20 3.77 11.25
C THR A 361 -0.66 3.78 9.99
N ALA A 362 -1.58 2.81 9.86
CA ALA A 362 -2.54 2.71 8.76
C ALA A 362 -3.95 2.90 9.31
N PHE A 363 -4.39 4.12 9.43
CA PHE A 363 -5.67 4.48 10.04
C PHE A 363 -6.86 3.75 9.40
N VAL A 364 -7.84 3.36 10.20
CA VAL A 364 -9.05 2.68 9.71
C VAL A 364 -9.86 3.52 8.72
N GLU A 365 -9.75 4.84 8.79
CA GLU A 365 -10.39 5.76 7.85
C GLU A 365 -9.86 5.60 6.41
N LEU A 366 -8.66 5.03 6.23
CA LEU A 366 -8.15 4.63 4.92
C LEU A 366 -8.96 3.48 4.31
N ASP A 367 -9.55 2.62 5.13
CA ASP A 367 -10.46 1.56 4.66
C ASP A 367 -11.78 2.11 4.17
N ALA A 368 -12.32 3.17 4.80
CA ALA A 368 -13.50 3.86 4.28
C ALA A 368 -13.23 4.47 2.88
N ARG A 369 -12.05 5.08 2.69
CA ARG A 369 -11.62 5.56 1.38
C ARG A 369 -11.47 4.42 0.37
N PHE A 370 -10.82 3.32 0.74
CA PHE A 370 -10.66 2.16 -0.15
C PHE A 370 -12.01 1.59 -0.59
N ARG A 371 -12.98 1.52 0.32
CA ARG A 371 -14.36 1.11 0.00
C ARG A 371 -14.98 2.02 -1.06
N ALA A 372 -14.84 3.33 -0.90
CA ALA A 372 -15.34 4.30 -1.89
C ALA A 372 -14.63 4.12 -3.25
N VAL A 373 -13.31 3.90 -3.26
CA VAL A 373 -12.53 3.64 -4.48
C VAL A 373 -13.00 2.34 -5.16
N MET A 374 -13.19 1.25 -4.41
CA MET A 374 -13.70 -0.01 -4.95
C MET A 374 -15.11 0.13 -5.55
N GLN A 375 -15.97 0.93 -4.92
CA GLN A 375 -17.30 1.25 -5.46
C GLN A 375 -17.21 2.04 -6.76
N GLN A 376 -16.38 3.09 -6.80
CA GLN A 376 -16.15 3.92 -7.99
C GLN A 376 -15.55 3.12 -9.15
N GLY A 377 -14.65 2.19 -8.84
CA GLY A 377 -14.03 1.29 -9.82
C GLY A 377 -14.92 0.13 -10.29
N GLY A 378 -16.14 0.00 -9.73
CA GLY A 378 -17.09 -1.06 -10.10
C GLY A 378 -16.84 -2.41 -9.42
N SER A 379 -15.98 -2.46 -8.39
CA SER A 379 -15.64 -3.69 -7.67
C SER A 379 -16.11 -3.69 -6.21
N GLY A 380 -17.03 -2.81 -5.83
CA GLY A 380 -17.54 -2.70 -4.46
C GLY A 380 -18.12 -3.99 -3.91
N ASP A 381 -18.83 -4.76 -4.73
CA ASP A 381 -19.41 -6.06 -4.36
C ASP A 381 -18.36 -7.15 -4.08
N ARG A 382 -17.14 -6.95 -4.52
CA ARG A 382 -16.01 -7.86 -4.29
C ARG A 382 -15.23 -7.55 -3.03
N LEU A 383 -15.62 -6.55 -2.25
CA LEU A 383 -14.94 -6.15 -1.02
C LEU A 383 -15.74 -6.58 0.22
N VAL A 384 -15.04 -7.21 1.17
CA VAL A 384 -15.47 -7.38 2.56
C VAL A 384 -14.37 -6.83 3.47
N GLN A 385 -14.77 -6.00 4.44
CA GLN A 385 -13.85 -5.39 5.42
C GLN A 385 -14.22 -5.84 6.82
N THR A 386 -13.21 -6.18 7.61
CA THR A 386 -13.35 -6.60 9.01
C THR A 386 -12.37 -5.83 9.88
N PHE A 387 -12.74 -5.67 11.14
CA PHE A 387 -11.95 -4.88 12.08
C PHE A 387 -11.79 -5.62 13.41
N THR A 388 -10.65 -5.44 14.07
CA THR A 388 -10.35 -6.05 15.35
C THR A 388 -10.13 -4.98 16.43
N ARG A 389 -10.52 -5.28 17.66
CA ARG A 389 -10.32 -4.37 18.81
C ARG A 389 -8.90 -4.44 19.38
N GLN A 390 -8.18 -5.54 19.10
CA GLN A 390 -6.81 -5.77 19.54
C GLN A 390 -5.94 -6.15 18.35
N GLY A 391 -4.65 -5.91 18.48
CA GLY A 391 -3.64 -6.19 17.47
C GLY A 391 -2.47 -5.22 17.56
N THR A 392 -1.55 -5.38 16.63
CA THR A 392 -0.53 -4.38 16.33
C THR A 392 -0.60 -4.01 14.85
N HIS A 393 0.04 -2.93 14.45
CA HIS A 393 0.14 -2.59 13.03
C HIS A 393 0.75 -3.73 12.19
N SER A 394 1.76 -4.40 12.73
CA SER A 394 2.50 -5.44 11.99
C SER A 394 1.85 -6.81 12.01
N TYR A 395 1.00 -7.10 13.00
CA TYR A 395 0.39 -8.42 13.18
C TYR A 395 -0.87 -8.34 14.04
N ILE A 396 -1.91 -9.08 13.70
CA ILE A 396 -3.16 -9.10 14.48
C ILE A 396 -3.09 -10.23 15.50
N SER A 397 -3.32 -11.48 15.07
CA SER A 397 -3.15 -12.68 15.92
C SER A 397 -3.08 -13.94 15.07
N ASP A 398 -2.49 -15.02 15.62
CA ASP A 398 -2.37 -16.30 14.92
C ASP A 398 -3.74 -16.90 14.53
N ALA A 399 -4.77 -16.77 15.36
CA ALA A 399 -6.10 -17.27 15.03
C ALA A 399 -6.80 -16.47 13.93
N THR A 400 -6.48 -15.19 13.80
CA THR A 400 -7.11 -14.29 12.82
C THR A 400 -6.80 -14.71 11.39
N TYR A 401 -5.54 -15.01 11.05
CA TYR A 401 -5.14 -15.25 9.66
C TYR A 401 -5.72 -16.52 9.06
N PRO A 402 -5.70 -17.70 9.70
CA PRO A 402 -6.37 -18.89 9.19
C PRO A 402 -7.89 -18.70 9.06
N THR A 403 -8.50 -17.91 9.95
CA THR A 403 -9.93 -17.58 9.85
C THR A 403 -10.21 -16.76 8.59
N LEU A 404 -9.44 -15.71 8.34
CA LEU A 404 -9.59 -14.87 7.15
C LEU A 404 -9.33 -15.68 5.88
N MET A 405 -8.28 -16.51 5.86
CA MET A 405 -7.97 -17.39 4.73
C MET A 405 -9.11 -18.37 4.45
N THR A 406 -9.66 -19.03 5.47
CA THR A 406 -10.79 -19.94 5.30
C THR A 406 -12.02 -19.23 4.73
N ALA A 407 -12.36 -18.06 5.27
CA ALA A 407 -13.49 -17.26 4.78
C ALA A 407 -13.29 -16.81 3.33
N LEU A 408 -12.07 -16.37 2.98
CA LEU A 408 -11.74 -15.97 1.62
C LEU A 408 -11.78 -17.16 0.66
N MET A 409 -11.26 -18.34 1.06
CA MET A 409 -11.27 -19.53 0.22
C MET A 409 -12.70 -20.05 -0.01
N GLN A 410 -13.58 -20.02 0.98
CA GLN A 410 -15.00 -20.34 0.79
C GLN A 410 -15.66 -19.39 -0.21
N TRP A 411 -15.30 -18.12 -0.20
CA TRP A 411 -15.81 -17.17 -1.17
C TRP A 411 -15.27 -17.45 -2.58
N VAL A 412 -13.98 -17.73 -2.70
CA VAL A 412 -13.32 -18.06 -3.98
C VAL A 412 -13.86 -19.34 -4.60
N GLU A 413 -14.07 -20.40 -3.80
CA GLU A 413 -14.38 -21.74 -4.29
C GLU A 413 -15.88 -22.01 -4.41
N ALA A 414 -16.66 -21.54 -3.44
CA ALA A 414 -18.09 -21.80 -3.36
C ALA A 414 -18.96 -20.56 -3.65
N GLY A 415 -18.36 -19.39 -3.89
CA GLY A 415 -19.09 -18.14 -4.10
C GLY A 415 -19.77 -17.58 -2.82
N VAL A 416 -19.49 -18.17 -1.65
CA VAL A 416 -20.10 -17.77 -0.38
C VAL A 416 -19.40 -16.55 0.17
N LYS A 417 -19.94 -15.35 -0.11
CA LYS A 417 -19.39 -14.10 0.38
C LYS A 417 -19.45 -14.04 1.91
N PRO A 418 -18.32 -13.87 2.62
CA PRO A 418 -18.31 -13.83 4.07
C PRO A 418 -18.96 -12.57 4.63
N THR A 419 -19.46 -12.66 5.86
CA THR A 419 -19.89 -11.49 6.63
C THR A 419 -18.92 -11.26 7.79
N ALA A 420 -18.81 -10.01 8.27
CA ALA A 420 -17.97 -9.69 9.42
C ALA A 420 -18.40 -10.51 10.68
N ALA A 421 -19.68 -10.70 10.89
CA ALA A 421 -20.21 -11.52 11.98
C ALA A 421 -19.84 -13.01 11.83
N GLY A 422 -19.94 -13.58 10.62
CA GLY A 422 -19.54 -14.95 10.36
C GLY A 422 -18.04 -15.19 10.58
N ILE A 423 -17.20 -14.24 10.17
CA ILE A 423 -15.76 -14.27 10.42
C ILE A 423 -15.46 -14.21 11.92
N ALA A 424 -16.12 -13.30 12.65
CA ALA A 424 -15.96 -13.19 14.10
C ALA A 424 -16.32 -14.48 14.84
N ALA A 425 -17.44 -15.08 14.48
CA ALA A 425 -17.88 -16.36 15.07
C ALA A 425 -16.90 -17.52 14.74
N ALA A 426 -16.45 -17.62 13.49
CA ALA A 426 -15.51 -18.64 13.05
C ALA A 426 -14.13 -18.52 13.72
N CYS A 427 -13.69 -17.31 14.05
CA CYS A 427 -12.41 -17.06 14.68
C CYS A 427 -12.30 -17.74 16.04
N VAL A 428 -13.32 -17.66 16.86
CA VAL A 428 -13.34 -18.28 18.20
C VAL A 428 -13.06 -19.80 18.11
N GLY A 429 -13.59 -20.47 17.08
CA GLY A 429 -13.32 -21.90 16.83
C GLY A 429 -11.85 -22.19 16.46
N ASN A 430 -11.13 -21.23 15.91
CA ASN A 430 -9.71 -21.36 15.54
C ASN A 430 -8.75 -21.13 16.71
N GLU A 431 -9.18 -20.52 17.81
CA GLU A 431 -8.31 -20.24 18.96
C GLU A 431 -7.77 -21.52 19.61
N ALA A 432 -8.57 -22.60 19.65
CA ALA A 432 -8.12 -23.87 20.17
C ALA A 432 -6.92 -24.45 19.41
N LYS A 433 -6.80 -24.16 18.11
CA LYS A 433 -5.73 -24.67 17.24
C LYS A 433 -4.55 -23.72 17.12
N PHE A 434 -4.79 -22.42 17.07
CA PHE A 434 -3.78 -21.43 16.72
C PHE A 434 -3.44 -20.45 17.86
N GLY A 435 -4.17 -20.50 18.98
CA GLY A 435 -3.95 -19.62 20.13
C GLY A 435 -5.01 -18.52 20.24
N VAL A 436 -5.19 -18.00 21.44
CA VAL A 436 -6.14 -16.92 21.77
C VAL A 436 -5.76 -15.63 21.03
N GLY A 437 -6.75 -14.83 20.61
CA GLY A 437 -6.49 -13.53 19.99
C GLY A 437 -7.59 -13.06 19.04
N CYS A 438 -8.75 -13.71 19.04
CA CYS A 438 -9.91 -13.28 18.28
C CYS A 438 -10.58 -12.08 18.95
N SER A 439 -10.57 -10.94 18.25
CA SER A 439 -11.11 -9.68 18.80
C SER A 439 -11.89 -8.88 17.75
N PHE A 440 -12.55 -9.58 16.80
CA PHE A 440 -13.31 -8.90 15.75
C PHE A 440 -14.47 -8.08 16.33
N ASP A 441 -14.63 -6.87 15.79
CA ASP A 441 -15.81 -6.04 15.97
C ASP A 441 -16.64 -6.05 14.68
N ALA A 442 -17.64 -6.92 14.65
CA ALA A 442 -18.47 -7.11 13.47
C ALA A 442 -19.38 -5.91 13.14
N ALA A 443 -19.61 -5.02 14.10
CA ALA A 443 -20.44 -3.85 13.94
C ALA A 443 -19.65 -2.57 13.59
N TYR A 444 -18.31 -2.62 13.68
CA TYR A 444 -17.49 -1.43 13.45
C TYR A 444 -17.54 -0.99 12.00
N VAL A 445 -17.75 0.32 11.79
CA VAL A 445 -17.70 0.97 10.49
C VAL A 445 -16.76 2.17 10.60
N PRO A 446 -15.68 2.22 9.80
CA PRO A 446 -14.76 3.34 9.85
C PRO A 446 -15.41 4.63 9.34
N ALA A 447 -15.10 5.74 10.01
CA ALA A 447 -15.46 7.07 9.58
C ALA A 447 -14.77 7.43 8.25
N ALA A 448 -15.30 8.43 7.54
CA ALA A 448 -14.64 8.97 6.35
C ALA A 448 -13.25 9.52 6.68
N LEU A 449 -12.33 9.49 5.71
CA LEU A 449 -10.94 9.95 5.90
C LEU A 449 -10.87 11.40 6.40
N GLY A 450 -11.77 12.28 5.94
CA GLY A 450 -11.86 13.68 6.38
C GLY A 450 -12.15 13.87 7.89
N ALA A 451 -12.67 12.84 8.57
CA ALA A 451 -12.82 12.88 10.03
C ALA A 451 -11.47 12.89 10.77
N ARG A 452 -10.39 12.39 10.14
CA ARG A 452 -9.04 12.35 10.69
C ARG A 452 -8.10 13.33 10.01
N VAL A 453 -8.03 13.30 8.67
CA VAL A 453 -7.11 14.11 7.87
C VAL A 453 -7.88 15.29 7.30
N PRO A 454 -7.49 16.54 7.57
CA PRO A 454 -8.19 17.72 7.06
C PRO A 454 -8.31 17.70 5.53
N GLU A 455 -9.46 18.11 5.02
CA GLU A 455 -9.66 18.34 3.59
C GLU A 455 -8.71 19.42 3.09
N ARG A 456 -8.22 19.28 1.87
CA ARG A 456 -7.23 20.17 1.25
C ARG A 456 -7.39 20.26 -0.24
N GLN A 457 -6.77 21.26 -0.84
CA GLN A 457 -6.68 21.37 -2.29
C GLN A 457 -5.70 20.31 -2.82
N ARG A 458 -6.18 19.52 -3.78
CA ARG A 458 -5.36 18.52 -4.48
C ARG A 458 -5.36 18.81 -5.97
N PRO A 459 -4.24 18.57 -6.68
CA PRO A 459 -4.23 18.64 -8.14
C PRO A 459 -5.22 17.65 -8.76
N SER A 460 -5.78 18.00 -9.92
CA SER A 460 -6.60 17.06 -10.70
C SER A 460 -5.74 15.92 -11.23
N LEU A 461 -6.33 14.73 -11.30
CA LEU A 461 -5.77 13.55 -11.96
C LEU A 461 -6.08 13.52 -13.47
N GLN A 462 -6.91 14.50 -13.94
CA GLN A 462 -7.26 14.65 -15.36
C GLN A 462 -6.17 15.41 -16.12
#